data_507bc772c2329dbfa70ca88d1894ad21
#
_entry.id   507bc772c2329dbfa70ca88d1894ad21
#
_cell.length_a   1.000
_cell.length_b   1.000
_cell.length_c   1.000
_cell.angle_alpha   90.00
_cell.angle_beta   90.00
_cell.angle_gamma   90.00
#
_symmetry.space_group_name_H-M   'P 1'
#
loop_
_entity.id
_entity.type
_entity.pdbx_description
1 polymer ?
#
loop_
_entity_poly.entity_id
_entity_poly.type
_entity_poly.pdbx_seq_one_letter_code
_entity_poly.pdbx_strand_id
1 'polypeptide(L)'
;FQFKAFPSNSHILADVLAQHDINANDVDGVDLVRLFDTINSRIELLLDANHMLGHAYFMKVRNSQDIADVIAYKVVPLLEEYFFDDPQKIQLIFNSLNVNGELKENAVYYHEELSPDNLFSYTGEYDIEPVKHFFVNPNLTSESLVQIYQG
;
A
#
# COMPACT_ATOMS: atom_id res chain seq x y z
N PHE A 1 -13.50 -21.75 11.18
CA PHE A 1 -12.35 -21.84 11.43
C PHE A 1 -11.59 -20.60 11.50
N GLN A 2 -10.88 -20.42 12.33
CA GLN A 2 -10.34 -19.37 12.62
C GLN A 2 -9.04 -19.29 12.36
N PHE A 3 -8.66 -18.72 11.80
CA PHE A 3 -7.54 -18.59 11.44
C PHE A 3 -6.80 -17.69 12.14
N LYS A 4 -6.88 -17.65 13.33
CA LYS A 4 -6.20 -16.86 14.14
C LYS A 4 -4.79 -17.12 14.02
N ALA A 5 -4.42 -18.06 13.29
CA ALA A 5 -3.05 -18.36 13.03
C ALA A 5 -2.37 -17.30 12.20
N PHE A 6 -3.15 -16.44 11.52
CA PHE A 6 -2.50 -15.52 10.67
C PHE A 6 -1.64 -14.51 11.38
N PRO A 7 -1.92 -14.06 12.60
CA PRO A 7 -1.01 -13.17 13.27
C PRO A 7 0.38 -13.74 13.46
N SER A 8 0.52 -15.06 13.35
CA SER A 8 1.83 -15.66 13.49
C SER A 8 2.81 -15.24 12.42
N ASN A 9 2.35 -14.76 11.26
CA ASN A 9 3.24 -14.29 10.22
C ASN A 9 3.99 -13.02 10.62
N SER A 10 3.33 -12.09 11.31
CA SER A 10 4.01 -10.91 11.82
C SER A 10 4.97 -11.27 12.96
N HIS A 11 4.63 -12.29 13.74
CA HIS A 11 5.49 -12.79 14.78
C HIS A 11 6.77 -13.40 14.20
N ILE A 12 6.65 -14.18 13.13
CA ILE A 12 7.79 -14.76 12.43
C ILE A 12 8.66 -13.63 11.85
N LEU A 13 8.05 -12.61 11.25
CA LEU A 13 8.77 -11.48 10.69
C LEU A 13 9.59 -10.78 11.79
N ALA A 14 8.97 -10.52 12.95
CA ALA A 14 9.65 -9.88 14.05
C ALA A 14 10.85 -10.70 14.53
N ASP A 15 10.70 -12.03 14.62
CA ASP A 15 11.76 -12.92 15.03
C ASP A 15 12.92 -12.94 14.03
N VAL A 16 12.63 -12.99 12.76
CA VAL A 16 13.65 -13.00 11.71
C VAL A 16 14.45 -11.69 11.74
N LEU A 17 13.77 -10.56 11.87
CA LEU A 17 14.47 -9.27 11.93
C LEU A 17 15.29 -9.13 13.21
N ALA A 18 14.81 -9.66 14.31
CA ALA A 18 15.56 -9.64 15.57
C ALA A 18 16.89 -10.42 15.46
N GLN A 19 16.95 -11.44 14.64
CA GLN A 19 18.18 -12.18 14.40
C GLN A 19 19.25 -11.33 13.72
N HIS A 20 18.85 -10.22 13.10
CA HIS A 20 19.74 -9.27 12.43
C HIS A 20 19.84 -7.97 13.21
N ASP A 21 19.47 -7.97 14.48
CA ASP A 21 19.47 -6.81 15.36
C ASP A 21 18.56 -5.68 14.89
N ILE A 22 17.48 -6.03 14.20
CA ILE A 22 16.47 -5.06 13.73
C ILE A 22 15.22 -5.22 14.60
N ASN A 23 14.77 -4.12 15.18
CA ASN A 23 13.50 -4.10 15.92
C ASN A 23 12.37 -3.84 14.92
N ALA A 24 11.57 -4.85 14.64
CA ALA A 24 10.49 -4.74 13.67
C ALA A 24 9.42 -3.71 14.07
N ASN A 25 9.33 -3.36 15.33
CA ASN A 25 8.38 -2.36 15.80
C ASN A 25 8.92 -0.93 15.68
N ASP A 26 10.18 -0.76 15.30
CA ASP A 26 10.78 0.56 15.14
C ASP A 26 11.92 0.48 14.12
N VAL A 27 11.56 0.48 12.86
CA VAL A 27 12.52 0.50 11.75
C VAL A 27 12.56 1.94 11.26
N ASP A 28 13.52 2.72 11.79
CA ASP A 28 13.65 4.15 11.50
C ASP A 28 12.34 4.92 11.73
N GLY A 29 11.65 4.59 12.82
CA GLY A 29 10.39 5.24 13.16
C GLY A 29 9.15 4.57 12.59
N VAL A 30 9.32 3.51 11.79
CA VAL A 30 8.20 2.78 11.20
C VAL A 30 7.96 1.48 11.96
N ASP A 31 6.74 1.27 12.44
CA ASP A 31 6.34 0.01 13.07
C ASP A 31 5.97 -0.97 11.98
N LEU A 32 6.93 -1.76 11.53
CA LEU A 32 6.74 -2.69 10.41
C LEU A 32 5.72 -3.79 10.76
N VAL A 33 5.63 -4.20 12.01
CA VAL A 33 4.65 -5.21 12.41
C VAL A 33 3.23 -4.66 12.23
N ARG A 34 2.97 -3.43 12.67
CA ARG A 34 1.67 -2.79 12.48
C ARG A 34 1.37 -2.57 11.00
N LEU A 35 2.38 -2.14 10.25
CA LEU A 35 2.23 -1.91 8.82
C LEU A 35 1.83 -3.21 8.11
N PHE A 36 2.55 -4.28 8.38
CA PHE A 36 2.31 -5.60 7.78
C PHE A 36 0.92 -6.13 8.15
N ASP A 37 0.57 -6.09 9.44
CA ASP A 37 -0.73 -6.57 9.91
C ASP A 37 -1.87 -5.73 9.34
N THR A 38 -1.69 -4.41 9.25
CA THR A 38 -2.73 -3.52 8.74
C THR A 38 -2.98 -3.76 7.25
N ILE A 39 -1.93 -3.89 6.47
CA ILE A 39 -2.06 -4.20 5.04
C ILE A 39 -2.80 -5.54 4.87
N ASN A 40 -2.38 -6.56 5.60
CA ASN A 40 -2.99 -7.88 5.49
C ASN A 40 -4.45 -7.90 5.94
N SER A 41 -4.80 -7.18 6.99
CA SER A 41 -6.19 -7.08 7.43
C SER A 41 -7.05 -6.42 6.37
N ARG A 42 -6.53 -5.40 5.72
CA ARG A 42 -7.25 -4.71 4.64
C ARG A 42 -7.39 -5.58 3.39
N ILE A 43 -6.36 -6.35 3.06
CA ILE A 43 -6.46 -7.31 1.95
C ILE A 43 -7.54 -8.36 2.25
N GLU A 44 -7.57 -8.85 3.47
CA GLU A 44 -8.58 -9.83 3.86
C GLU A 44 -9.99 -9.27 3.72
N LEU A 45 -10.21 -8.03 4.15
CA LEU A 45 -11.53 -7.40 4.06
C LEU A 45 -11.92 -7.05 2.62
N LEU A 46 -10.98 -6.68 1.79
CA LEU A 46 -11.28 -6.27 0.42
C LEU A 46 -11.23 -7.42 -0.59
N LEU A 47 -10.59 -8.48 -0.26
CA LEU A 47 -10.45 -9.64 -1.14
C LEU A 47 -10.66 -10.93 -0.37
N ASP A 48 -9.65 -11.50 0.25
CA ASP A 48 -9.77 -12.68 1.10
C ASP A 48 -8.45 -12.97 1.83
N ALA A 49 -8.49 -13.91 2.75
CA ALA A 49 -7.33 -14.28 3.56
C ALA A 49 -6.25 -15.02 2.75
N ASN A 50 -6.62 -15.62 1.61
CA ASN A 50 -5.66 -16.37 0.81
C ASN A 50 -4.71 -15.47 0.03
N HIS A 51 -5.01 -14.19 -0.09
CA HIS A 51 -4.21 -13.24 -0.83
C HIS A 51 -3.37 -12.33 0.08
N MET A 52 -3.33 -12.60 1.38
CA MET A 52 -2.52 -11.82 2.30
C MET A 52 -1.03 -12.00 2.00
N LEU A 53 -0.23 -10.99 2.33
CA LEU A 53 1.20 -11.04 2.12
C LEU A 53 1.85 -11.97 3.13
N GLY A 54 2.80 -12.77 2.67
CA GLY A 54 3.65 -13.54 3.56
C GLY A 54 4.75 -12.68 4.15
N HIS A 55 5.32 -13.14 5.26
CA HIS A 55 6.38 -12.41 5.95
C HIS A 55 7.66 -12.32 5.10
N ALA A 56 7.83 -13.20 4.14
CA ALA A 56 9.02 -13.24 3.30
C ALA A 56 9.25 -11.93 2.52
N TYR A 57 8.18 -11.20 2.22
CA TYR A 57 8.31 -9.94 1.52
C TYR A 57 9.21 -8.95 2.27
N PHE A 58 9.21 -9.00 3.60
CA PHE A 58 9.89 -8.02 4.43
C PHE A 58 11.09 -8.56 5.21
N MET A 59 11.47 -9.82 4.98
CA MET A 59 12.52 -10.45 5.76
C MET A 59 13.90 -9.81 5.62
N LYS A 60 14.15 -9.15 4.50
CA LYS A 60 15.46 -8.55 4.25
C LYS A 60 15.52 -7.06 4.56
N VAL A 61 14.45 -6.51 5.13
CA VAL A 61 14.40 -5.11 5.48
C VAL A 61 15.41 -4.80 6.57
N ARG A 62 16.17 -3.73 6.41
CA ARG A 62 17.16 -3.28 7.39
C ARG A 62 16.94 -1.81 7.80
N ASN A 63 16.22 -1.04 6.98
CA ASN A 63 15.94 0.37 7.23
C ASN A 63 14.61 0.75 6.55
N SER A 64 14.18 1.99 6.75
CA SER A 64 12.90 2.44 6.18
C SER A 64 12.92 2.51 4.66
N GLN A 65 14.08 2.78 4.04
CA GLN A 65 14.17 2.78 2.60
C GLN A 65 13.91 1.38 2.02
N ASP A 66 14.36 0.34 2.72
CA ASP A 66 14.09 -1.03 2.31
C ASP A 66 12.58 -1.32 2.36
N ILE A 67 11.88 -0.81 3.38
CA ILE A 67 10.43 -0.95 3.47
C ILE A 67 9.77 -0.27 2.26
N ALA A 68 10.18 0.96 1.95
CA ALA A 68 9.64 1.69 0.82
C ALA A 68 9.87 0.94 -0.50
N ASP A 69 11.04 0.36 -0.67
CA ASP A 69 11.37 -0.40 -1.87
C ASP A 69 10.52 -1.66 -2.00
N VAL A 70 10.28 -2.38 -0.91
CA VAL A 70 9.40 -3.56 -0.93
C VAL A 70 7.98 -3.13 -1.29
N ILE A 71 7.49 -2.05 -0.71
CA ILE A 71 6.16 -1.54 -1.03
C ILE A 71 6.08 -1.19 -2.52
N ALA A 72 7.01 -0.39 -3.02
CA ALA A 72 6.95 0.13 -4.39
C ALA A 72 7.17 -0.95 -5.45
N TYR A 73 8.11 -1.85 -5.20
CA TYR A 73 8.55 -2.77 -6.25
C TYR A 73 8.01 -4.19 -6.13
N LYS A 74 7.44 -4.56 -4.99
CA LYS A 74 6.91 -5.90 -4.78
C LYS A 74 5.44 -5.92 -4.38
N VAL A 75 5.06 -5.10 -3.41
CA VAL A 75 3.69 -5.11 -2.89
C VAL A 75 2.72 -4.42 -3.85
N VAL A 76 3.05 -3.22 -4.31
CA VAL A 76 2.17 -2.49 -5.24
C VAL A 76 1.92 -3.28 -6.52
N PRO A 77 2.95 -3.83 -7.21
CA PRO A 77 2.68 -4.62 -8.40
C PRO A 77 1.77 -5.82 -8.16
N LEU A 78 1.92 -6.48 -7.00
CA LEU A 78 1.06 -7.59 -6.65
C LEU A 78 -0.39 -7.13 -6.44
N LEU A 79 -0.59 -6.02 -5.74
CA LEU A 79 -1.91 -5.48 -5.51
C LEU A 79 -2.55 -4.98 -6.82
N GLU A 80 -1.75 -4.49 -7.75
CA GLU A 80 -2.24 -4.10 -9.07
C GLU A 80 -2.77 -5.29 -9.86
N GLU A 81 -2.21 -6.48 -9.65
CA GLU A 81 -2.75 -7.69 -10.24
C GLU A 81 -4.05 -8.09 -9.55
N TYR A 82 -4.11 -8.00 -8.22
CA TYR A 82 -5.31 -8.39 -7.47
C TYR A 82 -6.50 -7.47 -7.75
N PHE A 83 -6.24 -6.18 -7.91
CA PHE A 83 -7.28 -5.17 -8.02
C PHE A 83 -7.24 -4.43 -9.36
N PHE A 84 -6.87 -5.13 -10.43
CA PHE A 84 -6.73 -4.51 -11.75
C PHE A 84 -8.01 -3.83 -12.23
N ASP A 85 -9.16 -4.30 -11.80
CA ASP A 85 -10.45 -3.75 -12.19
C ASP A 85 -10.91 -2.61 -11.27
N ASP A 86 -10.24 -2.40 -10.15
CA ASP A 86 -10.61 -1.34 -9.21
C ASP A 86 -9.37 -0.87 -8.42
N PRO A 87 -8.48 -0.11 -9.06
CA PRO A 87 -7.26 0.35 -8.40
C PRO A 87 -7.48 1.23 -7.18
N GLN A 88 -8.67 1.81 -7.03
CA GLN A 88 -8.97 2.62 -5.85
C GLN A 88 -8.89 1.78 -4.57
N LYS A 89 -9.13 0.48 -4.65
CA LYS A 89 -8.97 -0.41 -3.50
C LYS A 89 -7.53 -0.40 -2.98
N ILE A 90 -6.55 -0.21 -3.86
CA ILE A 90 -5.14 -0.10 -3.45
C ILE A 90 -4.94 1.17 -2.63
N GLN A 91 -5.59 2.26 -3.00
CA GLN A 91 -5.56 3.49 -2.19
C GLN A 91 -6.15 3.26 -0.80
N LEU A 92 -7.18 2.44 -0.69
CA LEU A 92 -7.76 2.09 0.61
C LEU A 92 -6.77 1.25 1.44
N ILE A 93 -6.08 0.32 0.81
CA ILE A 93 -5.10 -0.53 1.51
C ILE A 93 -3.97 0.33 2.11
N PHE A 94 -3.49 1.32 1.37
CA PHE A 94 -2.41 2.17 1.84
C PHE A 94 -2.89 3.42 2.59
N ASN A 95 -4.19 3.52 2.86
CA ASN A 95 -4.76 4.66 3.59
C ASN A 95 -4.42 6.00 2.92
N SER A 96 -4.49 6.01 1.60
CA SER A 96 -4.08 7.16 0.80
C SER A 96 -5.11 8.27 0.71
N LEU A 97 -6.34 8.02 1.14
CA LEU A 97 -7.44 8.97 1.05
C LEU A 97 -7.89 9.44 2.43
N ASN A 98 -8.23 10.71 2.55
CA ASN A 98 -8.75 11.25 3.80
C ASN A 98 -10.26 10.96 3.93
N VAL A 99 -10.89 11.47 4.99
CA VAL A 99 -12.31 11.21 5.26
C VAL A 99 -13.23 11.75 4.17
N ASN A 100 -12.76 12.69 3.36
CA ASN A 100 -13.52 13.24 2.25
C ASN A 100 -13.23 12.53 0.93
N GLY A 101 -12.42 11.48 0.95
CA GLY A 101 -12.04 10.76 -0.26
C GLY A 101 -10.97 11.46 -1.10
N GLU A 102 -10.26 12.42 -0.53
CA GLU A 102 -9.21 13.14 -1.24
C GLU A 102 -7.85 12.58 -0.88
N LEU A 103 -6.89 12.70 -1.81
CA LEU A 103 -5.55 12.20 -1.58
C LEU A 103 -4.88 12.92 -0.42
N LYS A 104 -4.26 12.14 0.46
CA LYS A 104 -3.46 12.69 1.54
C LYS A 104 -2.12 13.14 1.01
N GLU A 105 -1.51 14.11 1.69
CA GLU A 105 -0.15 14.49 1.41
C GLU A 105 0.75 13.31 1.77
N ASN A 106 1.76 13.05 0.98
CA ASN A 106 2.69 11.91 1.13
C ASN A 106 2.03 10.53 1.01
N ALA A 107 0.87 10.45 0.38
CA ALA A 107 0.19 9.15 0.18
C ALA A 107 1.07 8.19 -0.61
N VAL A 108 0.91 6.90 -0.36
CA VAL A 108 1.69 5.86 -1.05
C VAL A 108 1.21 5.64 -2.47
N TYR A 109 -0.08 5.61 -2.69
CA TYR A 109 -0.65 5.30 -4.01
C TYR A 109 -1.52 6.45 -4.48
N TYR A 110 -1.10 7.07 -5.58
CA TYR A 110 -1.72 8.29 -6.08
C TYR A 110 -2.59 8.02 -7.28
N HIS A 111 -3.34 9.00 -7.67
CA HIS A 111 -3.95 9.04 -9.00
C HIS A 111 -3.85 10.45 -9.57
N GLU A 112 -3.88 10.53 -10.89
CA GLU A 112 -4.04 11.77 -11.62
C GLU A 112 -5.18 11.58 -12.59
N GLU A 113 -5.94 12.65 -12.83
CA GLU A 113 -7.06 12.60 -13.74
C GLU A 113 -6.68 13.20 -15.07
N LEU A 114 -6.94 12.47 -16.16
CA LEU A 114 -6.85 13.00 -17.50
C LEU A 114 -8.21 13.54 -17.86
N SER A 115 -8.31 14.85 -18.00
CA SER A 115 -9.57 15.51 -18.35
C SER A 115 -9.56 15.85 -19.83
N PRO A 116 -10.63 15.53 -20.56
CA PRO A 116 -10.72 15.91 -21.98
C PRO A 116 -10.59 17.42 -22.19
N ASP A 117 -11.06 18.22 -21.24
CA ASP A 117 -11.04 19.67 -21.37
C ASP A 117 -9.61 20.23 -21.40
N ASN A 118 -8.65 19.51 -20.82
CA ASN A 118 -7.26 19.92 -20.80
C ASN A 118 -6.46 19.43 -22.01
N LEU A 119 -6.99 18.46 -22.73
CA LEU A 119 -6.25 17.80 -23.82
C LEU A 119 -6.82 18.11 -25.20
N PHE A 120 -8.09 18.44 -25.29
CA PHE A 120 -8.73 18.67 -26.57
C PHE A 120 -9.32 20.07 -26.63
N SER A 121 -9.09 20.79 -27.71
CA SER A 121 -9.74 22.08 -27.94
C SER A 121 -11.21 21.88 -28.34
N TYR A 122 -11.52 20.76 -28.94
CA TYR A 122 -12.87 20.47 -29.46
C TYR A 122 -13.10 18.96 -29.44
N THR A 123 -14.18 18.54 -28.79
CA THR A 123 -14.53 17.12 -28.72
C THR A 123 -15.72 16.76 -29.60
N GLY A 124 -16.33 17.73 -30.26
CA GLY A 124 -17.47 17.49 -31.15
C GLY A 124 -18.66 16.89 -30.40
N GLU A 125 -19.22 15.84 -30.96
CA GLU A 125 -20.37 15.19 -30.35
C GLU A 125 -19.93 14.03 -29.45
N TYR A 126 -18.62 13.84 -29.25
CA TYR A 126 -18.15 12.73 -28.45
C TYR A 126 -18.25 13.06 -26.96
N ASP A 127 -18.79 12.11 -26.22
CA ASP A 127 -18.86 12.23 -24.75
C ASP A 127 -17.65 11.52 -24.20
N ILE A 128 -16.57 12.25 -23.94
CA ILE A 128 -15.30 11.69 -23.52
C ILE A 128 -15.20 11.82 -22.01
N GLU A 129 -15.16 10.69 -21.31
CA GLU A 129 -15.08 10.69 -19.87
C GLU A 129 -13.65 10.90 -19.38
N PRO A 130 -13.45 11.58 -18.26
CA PRO A 130 -12.14 11.66 -17.64
C PRO A 130 -11.65 10.26 -17.23
N VAL A 131 -10.33 10.08 -17.23
CA VAL A 131 -9.73 8.81 -16.85
C VAL A 131 -8.78 9.04 -15.69
N LYS A 132 -8.83 8.19 -14.68
CA LYS A 132 -7.87 8.25 -13.58
C LYS A 132 -6.72 7.30 -13.87
N HIS A 133 -5.49 7.81 -13.75
CA HIS A 133 -4.30 6.99 -13.82
C HIS A 133 -3.75 6.84 -12.42
N PHE A 134 -3.52 5.61 -12.00
CA PHE A 134 -3.04 5.29 -10.66
C PHE A 134 -1.56 4.90 -10.70
N PHE A 135 -0.81 5.33 -9.72
CA PHE A 135 0.62 5.04 -9.65
C PHE A 135 1.15 5.18 -8.23
N VAL A 136 2.28 4.51 -7.97
CA VAL A 136 2.93 4.63 -6.67
C VAL A 136 3.65 5.96 -6.58
N ASN A 137 3.60 6.60 -5.41
CA ASN A 137 4.32 7.84 -5.18
C ASN A 137 5.82 7.59 -5.33
N PRO A 138 6.51 8.28 -6.23
CA PRO A 138 7.95 8.07 -6.42
C PRO A 138 8.81 8.52 -5.24
N ASN A 139 8.20 9.28 -4.31
CA ASN A 139 8.90 9.83 -3.17
C ASN A 139 8.33 9.31 -1.88
N LEU A 140 8.50 8.02 -1.58
CA LEU A 140 8.02 7.44 -0.33
C LEU A 140 8.96 7.84 0.81
N THR A 141 8.37 8.44 1.84
CA THR A 141 9.10 8.86 3.04
C THR A 141 8.66 8.00 4.23
N SER A 142 9.32 8.14 5.37
CA SER A 142 8.87 7.48 6.59
C SER A 142 7.45 7.90 6.95
N GLU A 143 7.08 9.16 6.69
CA GLU A 143 5.71 9.63 6.93
C GLU A 143 4.71 8.92 6.03
N SER A 144 5.08 8.66 4.77
CA SER A 144 4.24 7.89 3.84
C SER A 144 3.95 6.50 4.41
N LEU A 145 4.96 5.86 4.97
CA LEU A 145 4.84 4.50 5.50
C LEU A 145 4.03 4.50 6.81
N VAL A 146 4.26 5.47 7.68
CA VAL A 146 3.53 5.57 8.95
C VAL A 146 2.05 5.84 8.71
N GLN A 147 1.72 6.64 7.71
CA GLN A 147 0.32 6.91 7.37
C GLN A 147 -0.48 5.66 7.09
N ILE A 148 0.16 4.62 6.57
CA ILE A 148 -0.55 3.39 6.18
C ILE A 148 -1.32 2.83 7.36
N TYR A 149 -0.70 2.80 8.55
CA TYR A 149 -1.33 2.17 9.69
C TYR A 149 -1.90 3.16 10.72
N GLN A 150 -1.74 4.44 10.48
CA GLN A 150 -2.38 5.43 11.31
C GLN A 150 -3.77 5.68 10.75
N GLY A 151 -4.69 5.77 11.54
CA GLY A 151 -5.99 5.94 10.99
C GLY A 151 -6.95 6.62 11.85
#